data_3371235f113b1ec90fd3e54b2fce879d
#
_entry.id   3371235f113b1ec90fd3e54b2fce879d
#
_cell.length_a   1.000
_cell.length_b   1.000
_cell.length_c   1.000
_cell.angle_alpha   90.00
_cell.angle_beta   90.00
_cell.angle_gamma   90.00
#
_symmetry.space_group_name_H-M   'P 1'
#
loop_
_entity.id
_entity.type
_entity.pdbx_description
1 polymer ?
#
loop_
_entity_poly.entity_id
_entity_poly.type
_entity_poly.pdbx_seq_one_letter_code
_entity_poly.pdbx_strand_id
1 'polypeptide(L)'
;MIVSYVEPSMDAAIADGIKDLQFKNNQETPIYIEGYTSGGIIYFNIYGKETRPSNRRVDFVSEVTSQTEPEKEYVAVGDQPVGYIETTTKPHIGYTARLWKIVYENDVEVSRKVFNNSKYNPSKEVISVGVGGATPEAAAAINAAIATKDDATIRATVANYTPEAQAAAAQAAADAAAAQAAAAAAAQQQQQQTQTTTTPSAAGTPAGTTTGATPGTTSGTAQ
;
A
#
# COMPACT_ATOMS: atom_id res chain seq x y z
N MET A 1 10.55 20.77 5.73
CA MET A 1 10.79 20.59 4.27
C MET A 1 12.30 20.57 4.08
N ILE A 2 12.82 19.62 3.35
CA ILE A 2 14.23 19.57 2.97
C ILE A 2 14.32 20.24 1.60
N VAL A 3 15.21 21.19 1.46
CA VAL A 3 15.50 21.84 0.18
C VAL A 3 16.72 21.21 -0.46
N SER A 4 16.77 21.17 -1.78
CA SER A 4 17.85 20.51 -2.54
C SER A 4 18.92 21.45 -3.07
N TYR A 5 18.75 22.76 -2.86
CA TYR A 5 19.65 23.78 -3.39
C TYR A 5 20.75 24.23 -2.42
N VAL A 6 20.67 23.80 -1.16
CA VAL A 6 21.71 23.98 -0.13
C VAL A 6 21.88 22.70 0.68
N GLU A 7 23.04 22.54 1.31
CA GLU A 7 23.32 21.42 2.21
C GLU A 7 22.47 21.51 3.49
N PRO A 8 22.15 20.35 4.12
CA PRO A 8 21.41 20.32 5.38
C PRO A 8 22.00 21.25 6.44
N SER A 9 21.17 21.94 7.21
CA SER A 9 21.54 22.92 8.23
C SER A 9 22.10 24.26 7.69
N MET A 10 22.12 24.44 6.37
CA MET A 10 22.46 25.71 5.72
C MET A 10 21.23 26.47 5.21
N ASP A 11 20.06 25.90 5.32
CA ASP A 11 18.80 26.52 4.93
C ASP A 11 18.25 27.43 6.04
N ALA A 12 17.49 28.44 5.60
CA ALA A 12 16.66 29.25 6.48
C ALA A 12 15.20 29.13 6.04
N ALA A 13 14.33 28.74 6.96
CA ALA A 13 12.90 28.64 6.70
C ALA A 13 12.19 29.88 7.26
N ILE A 14 11.40 30.54 6.40
CA ILE A 14 10.47 31.60 6.80
C ILE A 14 9.03 31.12 6.54
N ALA A 15 8.10 31.50 7.40
CA ALA A 15 6.68 31.23 7.25
C ALA A 15 5.92 32.43 7.79
N ASP A 16 5.11 33.05 6.94
CA ASP A 16 4.38 34.28 7.26
C ASP A 16 3.59 34.13 8.56
N GLY A 17 3.77 35.10 9.48
CA GLY A 17 3.13 35.12 10.78
C GLY A 17 3.59 34.05 11.79
N ILE A 18 4.48 33.11 11.39
CA ILE A 18 4.92 32.00 12.24
C ILE A 18 6.43 32.01 12.47
N LYS A 19 7.22 32.25 11.43
CA LYS A 19 8.68 32.16 11.49
C LYS A 19 9.32 33.21 10.59
N ASP A 20 10.20 33.99 11.17
CA ASP A 20 10.88 35.08 10.49
C ASP A 20 12.40 34.93 10.56
N LEU A 21 13.11 35.45 9.56
CA LEU A 21 14.56 35.54 9.54
C LEU A 21 14.99 36.80 10.26
N GLN A 22 15.56 36.63 11.46
CA GLN A 22 16.05 37.72 12.26
C GLN A 22 17.58 37.69 12.34
N PHE A 23 18.20 38.85 12.16
CA PHE A 23 19.63 39.02 12.35
C PHE A 23 19.94 40.37 12.98
N LYS A 24 21.11 40.46 13.58
CA LYS A 24 21.60 41.70 14.20
C LYS A 24 22.92 42.09 13.55
N ASN A 25 22.98 43.35 13.07
CA ASN A 25 24.26 43.93 12.71
C ASN A 25 25.04 44.22 14.01
N ASN A 26 26.15 43.52 14.22
CA ASN A 26 27.06 43.70 15.36
C ASN A 26 28.32 44.45 14.99
N GLN A 27 28.35 45.08 13.80
CA GLN A 27 29.43 45.96 13.36
C GLN A 27 29.18 47.40 13.83
N GLU A 28 30.23 48.18 13.99
CA GLU A 28 30.13 49.62 14.32
C GLU A 28 29.61 50.43 13.14
N THR A 29 29.77 49.93 11.91
CA THR A 29 29.31 50.58 10.71
C THR A 29 27.98 49.97 10.21
N PRO A 30 27.09 50.78 9.61
CA PRO A 30 25.86 50.27 9.06
C PRO A 30 26.12 49.33 7.87
N ILE A 31 25.16 48.42 7.63
CA ILE A 31 25.08 47.62 6.41
C ILE A 31 23.89 48.12 5.58
N TYR A 32 23.99 47.99 4.26
CA TYR A 32 22.89 48.24 3.34
C TYR A 32 22.49 46.95 2.68
N ILE A 33 21.18 46.64 2.70
CA ILE A 33 20.62 45.45 2.08
C ILE A 33 19.74 45.89 0.91
N GLU A 34 20.09 45.44 -0.27
CA GLU A 34 19.32 45.63 -1.49
C GLU A 34 18.65 44.33 -1.88
N GLY A 35 17.34 44.36 -2.11
CA GLY A 35 16.57 43.21 -2.62
C GLY A 35 15.89 43.58 -3.94
N TYR A 36 16.02 42.74 -4.95
CA TYR A 36 15.34 42.92 -6.24
C TYR A 36 15.07 41.57 -6.92
N THR A 37 14.16 41.59 -7.90
CA THR A 37 13.83 40.42 -8.71
C THR A 37 14.20 40.67 -10.16
N SER A 38 14.76 39.66 -10.81
CA SER A 38 15.05 39.67 -12.25
C SER A 38 14.97 38.27 -12.82
N GLY A 39 14.27 38.10 -13.94
CA GLY A 39 14.14 36.80 -14.61
C GLY A 39 13.50 35.70 -13.75
N GLY A 40 12.60 36.05 -12.80
CA GLY A 40 11.98 35.08 -11.87
C GLY A 40 12.89 34.67 -10.70
N ILE A 41 14.05 35.27 -10.56
CA ILE A 41 15.01 35.03 -9.47
C ILE A 41 15.00 36.23 -8.54
N ILE A 42 15.05 36.02 -7.23
CA ILE A 42 15.23 37.04 -6.22
C ILE A 42 16.70 37.16 -5.86
N TYR A 43 17.18 38.39 -5.77
CA TYR A 43 18.57 38.73 -5.42
C TYR A 43 18.59 39.57 -4.15
N PHE A 44 19.54 39.27 -3.27
CA PHE A 44 19.87 40.08 -2.11
C PHE A 44 21.35 40.41 -2.12
N ASN A 45 21.67 41.72 -2.20
CA ASN A 45 23.03 42.22 -2.08
C ASN A 45 23.19 42.87 -0.68
N ILE A 46 24.24 42.50 -0.01
CA ILE A 46 24.57 43.06 1.32
C ILE A 46 25.88 43.83 1.19
N TYR A 47 25.80 45.13 1.41
CA TYR A 47 26.94 46.02 1.35
C TYR A 47 27.34 46.47 2.74
N GLY A 48 28.63 46.54 2.99
CA GLY A 48 29.16 47.00 4.28
C GLY A 48 30.65 47.22 4.20
N LYS A 49 31.23 47.77 5.29
CA LYS A 49 32.69 47.94 5.40
C LYS A 49 33.29 46.58 5.81
N GLU A 50 34.24 46.08 5.03
CA GLU A 50 35.00 44.87 5.42
C GLU A 50 35.90 45.22 6.61
N THR A 51 35.71 44.51 7.70
CA THR A 51 36.42 44.68 8.96
C THR A 51 37.27 43.48 9.35
N ARG A 52 37.20 42.40 8.59
CA ARG A 52 38.00 41.19 8.86
C ARG A 52 39.42 41.40 8.35
N PRO A 53 40.43 40.88 9.09
CA PRO A 53 41.78 40.78 8.55
C PRO A 53 41.81 39.99 7.25
N SER A 54 42.62 40.41 6.28
CA SER A 54 42.66 39.79 4.94
C SER A 54 43.15 38.33 4.96
N ASN A 55 43.85 37.92 6.01
CA ASN A 55 44.34 36.56 6.22
C ASN A 55 43.31 35.67 6.94
N ARG A 56 42.11 36.20 7.27
CA ARG A 56 41.07 35.46 8.00
C ARG A 56 39.93 35.06 7.08
N ARG A 57 39.68 33.74 7.01
CA ARG A 57 38.59 33.14 6.27
C ARG A 57 37.65 32.36 7.23
N VAL A 58 36.36 32.37 6.93
CA VAL A 58 35.34 31.62 7.67
C VAL A 58 34.58 30.72 6.71
N ASP A 59 34.55 29.43 7.00
CA ASP A 59 33.79 28.45 6.24
C ASP A 59 32.67 27.86 7.10
N PHE A 60 31.60 27.45 6.44
CA PHE A 60 30.53 26.68 7.03
C PHE A 60 30.47 25.31 6.35
N VAL A 61 30.49 24.25 7.14
CA VAL A 61 30.50 22.88 6.65
C VAL A 61 29.35 22.12 7.27
N SER A 62 28.50 21.57 6.45
CA SER A 62 27.39 20.71 6.84
C SER A 62 27.88 19.27 7.10
N GLU A 63 27.40 18.66 8.16
CA GLU A 63 27.62 17.26 8.50
C GLU A 63 26.29 16.60 8.82
N VAL A 64 25.87 15.60 8.01
CA VAL A 64 24.71 14.76 8.31
C VAL A 64 25.13 13.74 9.37
N THR A 65 24.53 13.81 10.55
CA THR A 65 24.86 12.94 11.70
C THR A 65 24.00 11.70 11.80
N SER A 66 22.77 11.76 11.26
CA SER A 66 21.88 10.60 11.16
C SER A 66 20.86 10.77 10.03
N GLN A 67 20.33 9.64 9.57
CA GLN A 67 19.22 9.57 8.63
C GLN A 67 18.09 8.75 9.25
N THR A 68 16.85 9.08 8.91
CA THR A 68 15.65 8.37 9.34
C THR A 68 14.83 8.06 8.10
N GLU A 69 14.64 6.78 7.82
CA GLU A 69 13.82 6.34 6.68
C GLU A 69 12.35 6.72 6.89
N PRO A 70 11.65 7.07 5.81
CA PRO A 70 10.22 7.36 5.86
C PRO A 70 9.41 6.09 6.11
N GLU A 71 8.34 6.20 6.89
CA GLU A 71 7.36 5.14 7.05
C GLU A 71 6.43 5.10 5.84
N LYS A 72 5.93 3.89 5.51
CA LYS A 72 4.84 3.69 4.56
C LYS A 72 3.50 3.68 5.30
N GLU A 73 2.53 4.37 4.73
CA GLU A 73 1.16 4.41 5.20
C GLU A 73 0.22 4.09 4.04
N TYR A 74 -0.62 3.07 4.22
CA TYR A 74 -1.65 2.71 3.24
C TYR A 74 -2.99 3.23 3.72
N VAL A 75 -3.72 3.92 2.82
CA VAL A 75 -5.00 4.56 3.14
C VAL A 75 -6.06 4.10 2.15
N ALA A 76 -7.16 3.57 2.66
CA ALA A 76 -8.31 3.25 1.83
C ALA A 76 -9.01 4.53 1.36
N VAL A 77 -9.30 4.63 0.06
CA VAL A 77 -9.98 5.78 -0.54
C VAL A 77 -11.23 5.32 -1.30
N GLY A 78 -12.37 5.90 -0.94
CA GLY A 78 -13.67 5.51 -1.48
C GLY A 78 -14.02 6.13 -2.83
N ASP A 79 -13.30 7.16 -3.26
CA ASP A 79 -13.46 7.86 -4.53
C ASP A 79 -12.72 7.17 -5.70
N GLN A 80 -11.86 6.19 -5.39
CA GLN A 80 -11.12 5.41 -6.38
C GLN A 80 -11.63 3.96 -6.43
N PRO A 81 -11.72 3.36 -7.62
CA PRO A 81 -12.22 1.99 -7.77
C PRO A 81 -11.26 0.95 -7.18
N VAL A 82 -11.78 -0.25 -6.90
CA VAL A 82 -10.95 -1.41 -6.56
C VAL A 82 -9.97 -1.70 -7.70
N GLY A 83 -8.69 -1.88 -7.36
CA GLY A 83 -7.58 -2.00 -8.31
C GLY A 83 -6.68 -0.78 -8.34
N TYR A 84 -7.15 0.39 -7.88
CA TYR A 84 -6.33 1.59 -7.76
C TYR A 84 -5.35 1.46 -6.58
N ILE A 85 -4.05 1.57 -6.86
CA ILE A 85 -2.98 1.62 -5.85
C ILE A 85 -1.93 2.60 -6.34
N GLU A 86 -1.86 3.79 -5.74
CA GLU A 86 -0.91 4.82 -6.13
C GLU A 86 -0.31 5.55 -4.93
N THR A 87 0.95 5.98 -5.08
CA THR A 87 1.62 6.85 -4.12
C THR A 87 1.11 8.29 -4.30
N THR A 88 0.30 8.76 -3.37
CA THR A 88 -0.28 10.11 -3.36
C THR A 88 0.60 11.13 -2.64
N THR A 89 1.46 10.68 -1.71
CA THR A 89 2.46 11.53 -1.07
C THR A 89 3.83 10.88 -1.18
N LYS A 90 4.77 11.59 -1.83
CA LYS A 90 6.15 11.12 -1.95
C LYS A 90 6.89 11.20 -0.61
N PRO A 91 7.66 10.17 -0.27
CA PRO A 91 8.43 10.15 0.96
C PRO A 91 9.62 11.11 0.90
N HIS A 92 10.03 11.60 2.07
CA HIS A 92 11.31 12.30 2.24
C HIS A 92 12.03 11.70 3.43
N ILE A 93 13.31 11.40 3.24
CA ILE A 93 14.20 10.94 4.31
C ILE A 93 14.37 12.06 5.33
N GLY A 94 14.28 11.74 6.60
CA GLY A 94 14.60 12.66 7.69
C GLY A 94 16.10 12.70 7.94
N TYR A 95 16.60 13.86 8.40
CA TYR A 95 18.01 14.03 8.74
C TYR A 95 18.17 14.75 10.07
N THR A 96 19.22 14.37 10.79
CA THR A 96 19.83 15.24 11.80
C THR A 96 21.15 15.74 11.25
N ALA A 97 21.34 17.05 11.25
CA ALA A 97 22.53 17.67 10.68
C ALA A 97 23.14 18.67 11.65
N ARG A 98 24.44 18.84 11.53
CA ARG A 98 25.25 19.78 12.29
C ARG A 98 25.94 20.70 11.32
N LEU A 99 25.89 22.01 11.59
CA LEU A 99 26.63 23.01 10.85
C LEU A 99 27.86 23.43 11.64
N TRP A 100 29.02 23.25 11.05
CA TRP A 100 30.28 23.69 11.61
C TRP A 100 30.65 25.06 11.09
N LYS A 101 31.06 25.94 11.99
CA LYS A 101 31.77 27.19 11.66
C LYS A 101 33.26 26.96 11.87
N ILE A 102 34.02 27.08 10.79
CA ILE A 102 35.47 26.88 10.77
C ILE A 102 36.14 28.21 10.48
N VAL A 103 37.11 28.56 11.28
CA VAL A 103 37.89 29.82 11.11
C VAL A 103 39.30 29.46 10.76
N TYR A 104 39.79 30.07 9.69
CA TYR A 104 41.18 29.95 9.25
C TYR A 104 41.86 31.27 9.39
N GLU A 105 43.15 31.26 9.81
CA GLU A 105 44.06 32.40 9.77
C GLU A 105 45.35 31.95 9.08
N ASN A 106 45.80 32.68 8.06
CA ASN A 106 46.90 32.28 7.19
C ASN A 106 46.72 30.83 6.66
N ASP A 107 45.50 30.47 6.25
CA ASP A 107 45.10 29.13 5.77
C ASP A 107 45.27 27.99 6.80
N VAL A 108 45.55 28.29 8.06
CA VAL A 108 45.58 27.33 9.16
C VAL A 108 44.26 27.37 9.92
N GLU A 109 43.64 26.23 10.14
CA GLU A 109 42.42 26.13 10.96
C GLU A 109 42.76 26.49 12.44
N VAL A 110 42.17 27.61 12.91
CA VAL A 110 42.37 28.09 14.29
C VAL A 110 41.14 27.83 15.18
N SER A 111 40.00 27.55 14.60
CA SER A 111 38.80 27.25 15.37
C SER A 111 37.79 26.45 14.56
N ARG A 112 37.21 25.43 15.18
CA ARG A 112 36.07 24.66 14.69
C ARG A 112 35.01 24.56 15.78
N LYS A 113 33.81 25.07 15.52
CA LYS A 113 32.72 25.04 16.52
C LYS A 113 31.40 24.69 15.85
N VAL A 114 30.55 23.96 16.54
CA VAL A 114 29.17 23.76 16.12
C VAL A 114 28.47 25.12 16.14
N PHE A 115 27.96 25.50 14.98
CA PHE A 115 27.21 26.74 14.77
C PHE A 115 25.70 26.52 14.95
N ASN A 116 25.20 25.41 14.37
CA ASN A 116 23.78 25.04 14.43
C ASN A 116 23.61 23.52 14.44
N ASN A 117 22.50 23.06 15.01
CA ASN A 117 22.01 21.69 14.88
C ASN A 117 20.60 21.75 14.32
N SER A 118 20.33 20.98 13.28
CA SER A 118 19.03 20.93 12.62
C SER A 118 18.49 19.51 12.61
N LYS A 119 17.17 19.39 12.76
CA LYS A 119 16.44 18.14 12.63
C LYS A 119 15.36 18.33 11.57
N TYR A 120 15.41 17.49 10.55
CA TYR A 120 14.43 17.40 9.49
C TYR A 120 13.66 16.10 9.68
N ASN A 121 12.36 16.22 9.96
CA ASN A 121 11.51 15.05 10.14
C ASN A 121 11.25 14.39 8.78
N PRO A 122 11.23 13.05 8.72
CA PRO A 122 10.81 12.35 7.51
C PRO A 122 9.33 12.64 7.22
N SER A 123 8.95 12.60 5.95
CA SER A 123 7.56 12.55 5.54
C SER A 123 7.21 11.14 5.10
N LYS A 124 6.04 10.65 5.52
CA LYS A 124 5.57 9.32 5.15
C LYS A 124 5.32 9.21 3.65
N GLU A 125 5.58 8.03 3.11
CA GLU A 125 5.03 7.62 1.83
C GLU A 125 3.57 7.23 2.05
N VAL A 126 2.63 8.00 1.48
CA VAL A 126 1.21 7.64 1.54
C VAL A 126 0.80 6.97 0.24
N ILE A 127 0.32 5.74 0.36
CA ILE A 127 -0.17 4.92 -0.74
C ILE A 127 -1.68 4.80 -0.61
N SER A 128 -2.40 5.34 -1.57
CA SER A 128 -3.86 5.27 -1.62
C SER A 128 -4.30 3.98 -2.30
N VAL A 129 -5.23 3.27 -1.66
CA VAL A 129 -5.80 2.00 -2.12
C VAL A 129 -7.29 2.20 -2.35
N GLY A 130 -7.75 2.02 -3.59
CA GLY A 130 -9.15 2.22 -3.96
C GLY A 130 -10.07 1.14 -3.36
N VAL A 131 -11.18 1.59 -2.77
CA VAL A 131 -12.29 0.74 -2.29
C VAL A 131 -13.64 1.19 -2.83
N GLY A 132 -13.64 2.17 -3.75
CA GLY A 132 -14.86 2.67 -4.37
C GLY A 132 -15.56 1.59 -5.19
N GLY A 133 -16.87 1.43 -4.99
CA GLY A 133 -17.68 0.40 -5.63
C GLY A 133 -17.46 -1.02 -5.12
N ALA A 134 -16.62 -1.21 -4.09
CA ALA A 134 -16.40 -2.52 -3.46
C ALA A 134 -17.68 -3.01 -2.74
N THR A 135 -17.89 -4.34 -2.77
CA THR A 135 -18.87 -4.95 -1.86
C THR A 135 -18.40 -4.79 -0.41
N PRO A 136 -19.30 -4.86 0.60
CA PRO A 136 -18.89 -4.79 2.00
C PRO A 136 -17.82 -5.81 2.38
N GLU A 137 -17.88 -7.02 1.80
CA GLU A 137 -16.88 -8.08 2.01
C GLU A 137 -15.53 -7.70 1.42
N ALA A 138 -15.50 -7.22 0.16
CA ALA A 138 -14.28 -6.78 -0.51
C ALA A 138 -13.64 -5.62 0.24
N ALA A 139 -14.42 -4.62 0.66
CA ALA A 139 -13.94 -3.48 1.43
C ALA A 139 -13.35 -3.92 2.78
N ALA A 140 -13.99 -4.85 3.49
CA ALA A 140 -13.49 -5.40 4.74
C ALA A 140 -12.16 -6.15 4.54
N ALA A 141 -12.06 -6.99 3.50
CA ALA A 141 -10.85 -7.73 3.18
C ALA A 141 -9.67 -6.79 2.82
N ILE A 142 -9.94 -5.77 2.00
CA ILE A 142 -8.92 -4.78 1.61
C ILE A 142 -8.47 -3.97 2.83
N ASN A 143 -9.39 -3.53 3.70
CA ASN A 143 -9.04 -2.82 4.93
C ASN A 143 -8.22 -3.70 5.89
N ALA A 144 -8.54 -4.99 6.00
CA ALA A 144 -7.77 -5.95 6.79
C ALA A 144 -6.35 -6.11 6.22
N ALA A 145 -6.20 -6.20 4.90
CA ALA A 145 -4.90 -6.24 4.24
C ALA A 145 -4.10 -4.95 4.48
N ILE A 146 -4.72 -3.77 4.37
CA ILE A 146 -4.10 -2.46 4.67
C ILE A 146 -3.55 -2.43 6.10
N ALA A 147 -4.28 -3.00 7.06
CA ALA A 147 -3.83 -3.05 8.46
C ALA A 147 -2.54 -3.86 8.66
N THR A 148 -2.20 -4.79 7.76
CA THR A 148 -0.94 -5.54 7.80
C THR A 148 0.28 -4.70 7.44
N LYS A 149 0.08 -3.61 6.70
CA LYS A 149 1.13 -2.73 6.12
C LYS A 149 2.09 -3.48 5.18
N ASP A 150 1.72 -4.67 4.73
CA ASP A 150 2.52 -5.47 3.79
C ASP A 150 2.06 -5.25 2.35
N ASP A 151 2.92 -4.68 1.52
CA ASP A 151 2.62 -4.31 0.13
C ASP A 151 2.18 -5.51 -0.69
N ALA A 152 2.82 -6.66 -0.52
CA ALA A 152 2.50 -7.87 -1.28
C ALA A 152 1.09 -8.39 -0.91
N THR A 153 0.76 -8.45 0.37
CA THR A 153 -0.56 -8.86 0.85
C THR A 153 -1.66 -7.91 0.37
N ILE A 154 -1.40 -6.59 0.42
CA ILE A 154 -2.37 -5.58 -0.05
C ILE A 154 -2.63 -5.77 -1.53
N ARG A 155 -1.58 -5.83 -2.37
CA ARG A 155 -1.72 -6.00 -3.84
C ARG A 155 -2.41 -7.31 -4.20
N ALA A 156 -2.04 -8.41 -3.57
CA ALA A 156 -2.69 -9.70 -3.80
C ALA A 156 -4.17 -9.67 -3.42
N THR A 157 -4.51 -9.07 -2.27
CA THR A 157 -5.91 -8.95 -1.85
C THR A 157 -6.71 -8.09 -2.81
N VAL A 158 -6.20 -6.90 -3.18
CA VAL A 158 -6.86 -6.01 -4.13
C VAL A 158 -7.09 -6.69 -5.48
N ALA A 159 -6.09 -7.44 -5.98
CA ALA A 159 -6.20 -8.15 -7.26
C ALA A 159 -7.35 -9.16 -7.29
N ASN A 160 -7.65 -9.82 -6.17
CA ASN A 160 -8.75 -10.79 -6.06
C ASN A 160 -10.14 -10.15 -6.12
N TYR A 161 -10.23 -8.86 -5.83
CA TYR A 161 -11.50 -8.12 -5.77
C TYR A 161 -11.69 -7.13 -6.92
N THR A 162 -10.81 -7.12 -7.93
CA THR A 162 -11.05 -6.32 -9.13
C THR A 162 -12.29 -6.82 -9.87
N PRO A 163 -13.00 -5.96 -10.62
CA PRO A 163 -14.18 -6.36 -11.38
C PRO A 163 -13.90 -7.52 -12.35
N GLU A 164 -12.71 -7.54 -12.96
CA GLU A 164 -12.29 -8.61 -13.89
C GLU A 164 -12.08 -9.93 -13.15
N ALA A 165 -11.42 -9.90 -11.97
CA ALA A 165 -11.21 -11.11 -11.17
C ALA A 165 -12.55 -11.68 -10.65
N GLN A 166 -13.48 -10.82 -10.24
CA GLN A 166 -14.81 -11.24 -9.81
C GLN A 166 -15.65 -11.81 -10.94
N ALA A 167 -15.59 -11.22 -12.13
CA ALA A 167 -16.26 -11.74 -13.30
C ALA A 167 -15.69 -13.10 -13.72
N ALA A 168 -14.36 -13.27 -13.69
CA ALA A 168 -13.73 -14.55 -13.97
C ALA A 168 -14.09 -15.64 -12.94
N ALA A 169 -14.15 -15.30 -11.65
CA ALA A 169 -14.57 -16.20 -10.60
C ALA A 169 -16.04 -16.64 -10.76
N ALA A 170 -16.93 -15.70 -11.09
CA ALA A 170 -18.33 -15.98 -11.37
C ALA A 170 -18.52 -16.91 -12.57
N GLN A 171 -17.76 -16.68 -13.66
CA GLN A 171 -17.78 -17.54 -14.82
C GLN A 171 -17.28 -18.94 -14.49
N ALA A 172 -16.16 -19.07 -13.77
CA ALA A 172 -15.64 -20.36 -13.34
C ALA A 172 -16.62 -21.14 -12.46
N ALA A 173 -17.35 -20.47 -11.57
CA ALA A 173 -18.38 -21.05 -10.74
C ALA A 173 -19.57 -21.53 -11.58
N ALA A 174 -20.00 -20.77 -12.59
CA ALA A 174 -21.06 -21.16 -13.50
C ALA A 174 -20.67 -22.38 -14.33
N ASP A 175 -19.44 -22.43 -14.85
CA ASP A 175 -18.92 -23.54 -15.62
C ASP A 175 -18.83 -24.82 -14.76
N ALA A 176 -18.38 -24.71 -13.51
CA ALA A 176 -18.33 -25.81 -12.56
C ALA A 176 -19.74 -26.35 -12.23
N ALA A 177 -20.72 -25.48 -12.03
CA ALA A 177 -22.10 -25.86 -11.80
C ALA A 177 -22.72 -26.56 -13.03
N ALA A 178 -22.45 -26.08 -14.23
CA ALA A 178 -22.88 -26.70 -15.46
C ALA A 178 -22.27 -28.10 -15.66
N ALA A 179 -20.98 -28.27 -15.34
CA ALA A 179 -20.30 -29.56 -15.40
C ALA A 179 -20.88 -30.55 -14.39
N GLN A 180 -21.19 -30.11 -13.17
CA GLN A 180 -21.85 -30.95 -12.15
C GLN A 180 -23.27 -31.37 -12.57
N ALA A 181 -24.05 -30.47 -13.16
CA ALA A 181 -25.38 -30.76 -13.66
C ALA A 181 -25.33 -31.78 -14.82
N ALA A 182 -24.37 -31.64 -15.74
CA ALA A 182 -24.15 -32.60 -16.84
C ALA A 182 -23.76 -33.98 -16.31
N ALA A 183 -22.86 -34.05 -15.31
CA ALA A 183 -22.48 -35.33 -14.70
C ALA A 183 -23.66 -36.03 -13.98
N ALA A 184 -24.50 -35.26 -13.27
CA ALA A 184 -25.71 -35.77 -12.62
C ALA A 184 -26.72 -36.30 -13.63
N ALA A 185 -26.94 -35.60 -14.75
CA ALA A 185 -27.83 -36.05 -15.84
C ALA A 185 -27.30 -37.36 -16.50
N ALA A 186 -25.99 -37.48 -16.75
CA ALA A 186 -25.37 -38.68 -17.30
C ALA A 186 -25.55 -39.90 -16.34
N ALA A 187 -25.37 -39.66 -15.01
CA ALA A 187 -25.60 -40.72 -14.00
C ALA A 187 -27.06 -41.21 -13.97
N GLN A 188 -28.03 -40.32 -14.13
CA GLN A 188 -29.44 -40.67 -14.21
C GLN A 188 -29.78 -41.49 -15.45
N GLN A 189 -29.19 -41.14 -16.63
CA GLN A 189 -29.37 -41.89 -17.86
C GLN A 189 -28.80 -43.30 -17.76
N GLN A 190 -27.66 -43.50 -17.09
CA GLN A 190 -27.09 -44.82 -16.86
C GLN A 190 -27.97 -45.68 -15.95
N GLN A 191 -28.61 -45.12 -14.91
CA GLN A 191 -29.53 -45.85 -14.05
C GLN A 191 -30.81 -46.28 -14.79
N GLN A 192 -31.33 -45.47 -15.70
CA GLN A 192 -32.49 -45.82 -16.53
C GLN A 192 -32.16 -46.94 -17.53
N GLN A 193 -30.98 -46.97 -18.13
CA GLN A 193 -30.55 -48.05 -19.04
C GLN A 193 -30.38 -49.40 -18.35
N THR A 194 -29.93 -49.42 -17.09
CA THR A 194 -29.80 -50.63 -16.31
C THR A 194 -31.17 -51.22 -15.87
N GLN A 195 -32.21 -50.40 -15.73
CA GLN A 195 -33.56 -50.89 -15.42
C GLN A 195 -34.32 -51.46 -16.61
N THR A 196 -33.99 -51.09 -17.83
CA THR A 196 -34.65 -51.63 -19.03
C THR A 196 -34.09 -53.00 -19.50
N THR A 197 -32.97 -53.48 -18.97
CA THR A 197 -32.36 -54.76 -19.32
C THR A 197 -32.75 -55.91 -18.40
N THR A 198 -33.58 -55.70 -17.36
CA THR A 198 -34.09 -56.76 -16.48
C THR A 198 -35.58 -57.04 -16.72
N THR A 199 -35.98 -57.39 -17.93
CA THR A 199 -37.26 -58.02 -18.21
C THR A 199 -37.03 -59.55 -18.22
N PRO A 200 -37.67 -60.34 -17.30
CA PRO A 200 -37.55 -61.80 -17.38
C PRO A 200 -38.37 -62.32 -18.55
N SER A 201 -37.68 -63.02 -19.44
CA SER A 201 -38.25 -63.82 -20.56
C SER A 201 -39.19 -64.88 -19.99
N ALA A 202 -40.48 -64.72 -20.23
CA ALA A 202 -41.44 -65.79 -20.07
C ALA A 202 -41.45 -66.65 -21.31
N ALA A 203 -41.01 -67.89 -21.19
CA ALA A 203 -41.30 -68.89 -22.21
C ALA A 203 -41.43 -70.26 -21.55
N GLY A 204 -42.62 -70.89 -21.74
CA GLY A 204 -42.77 -72.30 -22.02
C GLY A 204 -43.45 -73.13 -20.99
N THR A 205 -44.73 -73.29 -21.12
CA THR A 205 -45.53 -74.53 -20.66
C THR A 205 -45.03 -75.77 -21.43
N PRO A 206 -45.08 -76.99 -20.85
CA PRO A 206 -46.37 -77.76 -20.96
C PRO A 206 -46.73 -78.72 -19.82
N ALA A 207 -48.01 -78.91 -19.70
CA ALA A 207 -48.90 -80.00 -19.27
C ALA A 207 -48.34 -81.28 -18.66
N GLY A 208 -49.05 -81.73 -17.63
CA GLY A 208 -49.05 -83.16 -17.17
C GLY A 208 -49.62 -83.36 -15.78
N THR A 209 -50.91 -83.56 -15.70
CA THR A 209 -51.79 -84.53 -15.07
C THR A 209 -51.53 -85.01 -13.63
N THR A 210 -52.63 -84.94 -12.85
CA THR A 210 -53.34 -85.81 -11.92
C THR A 210 -52.97 -85.90 -10.44
N THR A 211 -54.08 -85.77 -9.72
CA THR A 211 -54.59 -86.50 -8.53
C THR A 211 -54.04 -86.11 -7.17
N GLY A 212 -54.96 -85.60 -6.35
CA GLY A 212 -55.42 -86.36 -5.15
C GLY A 212 -55.28 -85.63 -3.84
N ALA A 213 -56.49 -85.36 -3.26
CA ALA A 213 -56.80 -85.39 -1.87
C ALA A 213 -56.47 -84.24 -0.92
N THR A 214 -57.56 -83.62 -0.48
CA THR A 214 -57.86 -82.84 0.71
C THR A 214 -57.81 -83.73 1.99
N PRO A 215 -58.06 -83.31 3.21
CA PRO A 215 -57.94 -82.00 3.83
C PRO A 215 -57.26 -82.07 5.27
N GLY A 216 -57.14 -80.91 5.90
CA GLY A 216 -56.79 -80.93 7.34
C GLY A 216 -56.56 -79.53 7.94
N THR A 217 -57.64 -78.96 8.43
CA THR A 217 -57.82 -78.04 9.56
C THR A 217 -56.67 -77.94 10.57
N THR A 218 -56.31 -76.73 11.03
CA THR A 218 -56.73 -76.09 12.28
C THR A 218 -55.79 -74.96 12.67
N SER A 219 -56.35 -73.80 12.91
CA SER A 219 -56.34 -72.96 14.11
C SER A 219 -55.03 -72.70 14.89
N GLY A 220 -54.90 -71.45 15.29
CA GLY A 220 -54.23 -70.99 16.48
C GLY A 220 -53.40 -69.75 16.31
N THR A 221 -53.97 -68.57 16.43
CA THR A 221 -54.06 -67.59 17.51
C THR A 221 -52.74 -67.22 18.20
N ALA A 222 -52.48 -65.88 18.09
CA ALA A 222 -51.98 -64.92 19.08
C ALA A 222 -50.57 -65.09 19.71
N GLN A 223 -49.73 -64.13 19.66
CA GLN A 223 -49.54 -62.92 20.46
C GLN A 223 -48.55 -61.99 19.74
#